data_3639a8569fffb658c1e8200e100cc1bc
#
_entry.id   3639a8569fffb658c1e8200e100cc1bc
#
_cell.length_a   1.000
_cell.length_b   1.000
_cell.length_c   1.000
_cell.angle_alpha   90.00
_cell.angle_beta   90.00
_cell.angle_gamma   90.00
#
_symmetry.space_group_name_H-M   'P 1'
#
loop_
_entity.id
_entity.type
_entity.pdbx_description
1 polymer ?
#
loop_
_entity_poly.entity_id
_entity_poly.type
_entity_poly.pdbx_seq_one_letter_code
_entity_poly.pdbx_strand_id
1 'polypeptide(L)' 'MLFAILCDDKPDSLQLRLDTRADHLAFLHGLGDGLKFAGPFLGPDDKPCGSLVVIEADSLEAAKATAAKDPYALAGL' A
#
# COMPACT_ATOMS: atom_id res chain seq x y z
N MET A 1 -10.96 -14.67 -1.66
CA MET A 1 -11.14 -13.80 -2.84
C MET A 1 -10.01 -12.78 -2.91
N LEU A 2 -9.47 -12.55 -4.08
CA LEU A 2 -8.37 -11.60 -4.25
C LEU A 2 -8.91 -10.19 -4.46
N PHE A 3 -8.25 -9.22 -3.84
CA PHE A 3 -8.56 -7.80 -4.01
C PHE A 3 -7.29 -7.05 -4.41
N ALA A 4 -7.41 -6.22 -5.44
CA ALA A 4 -6.36 -5.31 -5.84
C ALA A 4 -6.63 -3.95 -5.19
N ILE A 5 -5.65 -3.47 -4.42
CA ILE A 5 -5.72 -2.16 -3.77
C ILE A 5 -4.80 -1.23 -4.55
N LEU A 6 -5.40 -0.25 -5.22
CA LEU A 6 -4.66 0.73 -6.00
C LEU A 6 -4.61 2.03 -5.21
N CYS A 7 -3.41 2.51 -4.93
CA CYS A 7 -3.19 3.71 -4.12
C CYS A 7 -2.43 4.74 -4.93
N ASP A 8 -2.99 5.94 -5.03
CA ASP A 8 -2.31 7.08 -5.61
C ASP A 8 -1.85 8.01 -4.49
N ASP A 9 -0.56 8.32 -4.46
CA ASP A 9 -0.02 9.24 -3.47
C ASP A 9 -0.51 10.68 -3.72
N LYS A 10 -0.64 11.44 -2.64
CA LYS A 10 -0.91 12.87 -2.78
C LYS A 10 0.27 13.55 -3.49
N PRO A 11 0.02 14.65 -4.22
CA PRO A 11 1.11 15.41 -4.85
C PRO A 11 2.19 15.81 -3.84
N ASP A 12 3.44 15.84 -4.28
CA ASP A 12 4.58 16.31 -3.50
C ASP A 12 4.80 15.52 -2.20
N SER A 13 4.49 14.22 -2.20
CA SER A 13 4.57 13.36 -1.02
C SER A 13 5.69 12.34 -1.05
N LEU A 14 6.67 12.48 -1.94
CA LEU A 14 7.76 11.50 -2.07
C LEU A 14 8.53 11.34 -0.75
N GLN A 15 8.85 12.43 -0.08
CA GLN A 15 9.60 12.35 1.18
C GLN A 15 8.79 11.64 2.26
N LEU A 16 7.49 11.91 2.36
CA LEU A 16 6.63 11.21 3.30
C LEU A 16 6.60 9.71 3.01
N ARG A 17 6.51 9.33 1.73
CA ARG A 17 6.56 7.92 1.33
C ARG A 17 7.86 7.26 1.76
N LEU A 18 9.00 7.91 1.51
CA LEU A 18 10.31 7.38 1.86
C LEU A 18 10.48 7.25 3.38
N ASP A 19 10.00 8.23 4.14
CA ASP A 19 10.07 8.22 5.60
C ASP A 19 9.19 7.15 6.24
N THR A 20 8.10 6.77 5.56
CA THR A 20 7.12 5.79 6.07
C THR A 20 7.38 4.38 5.54
N ARG A 21 8.30 4.22 4.58
CA ARG A 21 8.48 2.97 3.85
C ARG A 21 8.80 1.77 4.74
N ALA A 22 9.64 1.94 5.76
CA ALA A 22 10.01 0.83 6.64
C ALA A 22 8.80 0.29 7.39
N ASP A 23 7.93 1.16 7.88
CA ASP A 23 6.70 0.76 8.58
C ASP A 23 5.73 0.08 7.61
N HIS A 24 5.60 0.59 6.39
CA HIS A 24 4.77 -0.01 5.35
C HIS A 24 5.22 -1.42 5.02
N LEU A 25 6.53 -1.64 4.84
CA LEU A 25 7.07 -2.96 4.55
C LEU A 25 6.85 -3.93 5.71
N ALA A 26 7.00 -3.48 6.95
CA ALA A 26 6.72 -4.30 8.13
C ALA A 26 5.24 -4.70 8.17
N PHE A 27 4.33 -3.77 7.84
CA PHE A 27 2.91 -4.06 7.73
C PHE A 27 2.62 -5.14 6.68
N LEU A 28 3.21 -5.01 5.48
CA LEU A 28 3.02 -6.00 4.41
C LEU A 28 3.53 -7.38 4.82
N HIS A 29 4.69 -7.46 5.47
CA HIS A 29 5.22 -8.72 5.98
C HIS A 29 4.29 -9.34 7.02
N GLY A 30 3.64 -8.52 7.84
CA GLY A 30 2.68 -8.98 8.84
C GLY A 30 1.42 -9.60 8.25
N LEU A 31 1.10 -9.35 6.99
CA LEU A 31 -0.04 -9.97 6.32
C LEU A 31 0.22 -11.45 5.96
N GLY A 32 1.49 -11.87 5.96
CA GLY A 32 1.85 -13.26 5.68
C GLY A 32 1.31 -13.77 4.36
N ASP A 33 0.66 -14.93 4.39
CA ASP A 33 0.10 -15.57 3.17
C ASP A 33 -1.06 -14.78 2.56
N GLY A 34 -1.63 -13.83 3.29
CA GLY A 34 -2.68 -12.95 2.77
C GLY A 34 -2.16 -11.96 1.72
N LEU A 35 -0.88 -11.64 1.76
CA LEU A 35 -0.26 -10.78 0.75
C LEU A 35 0.14 -11.62 -0.45
N LYS A 36 -0.37 -11.28 -1.64
CA LYS A 36 -0.06 -12.01 -2.88
C LYS A 36 0.95 -11.27 -3.74
N PHE A 37 0.86 -9.95 -3.77
CA PHE A 37 1.73 -9.11 -4.59
C PHE A 37 1.72 -7.69 -4.04
N ALA A 38 2.86 -7.01 -4.13
CA ALA A 38 2.92 -5.59 -3.82
C ALA A 38 4.05 -4.94 -4.62
N GLY A 39 3.81 -3.73 -5.08
CA GLY A 39 4.83 -2.96 -5.79
C GLY A 39 4.41 -1.51 -5.97
N PRO A 40 5.37 -0.61 -6.23
CA PRO A 40 5.06 0.79 -6.46
C PRO A 40 4.61 1.05 -7.89
N PHE A 41 3.80 2.09 -8.07
CA PHE A 41 3.64 2.75 -9.37
C PHE A 41 4.74 3.80 -9.51
N LEU A 42 5.37 3.86 -10.69
CA LEU A 42 6.41 4.85 -10.95
C LEU A 42 5.85 5.94 -11.87
N GLY A 43 6.19 7.18 -11.55
CA GLY A 43 5.87 8.31 -12.39
C GLY A 43 6.86 8.47 -13.56
N PRO A 44 6.68 9.51 -14.39
CA PRO A 44 7.57 9.76 -15.55
C PRO A 44 9.03 9.98 -15.16
N ASP A 45 9.28 10.36 -13.91
CA ASP A 45 10.62 10.60 -13.34
C ASP A 45 11.23 9.34 -12.70
N ASP A 46 10.59 8.17 -12.89
CA ASP A 46 10.96 6.89 -12.28
C ASP A 46 10.91 6.88 -10.75
N LYS A 47 10.20 7.83 -10.15
CA LYS A 47 10.00 7.88 -8.71
C LYS A 47 8.63 7.32 -8.33
N PRO A 48 8.53 6.63 -7.16
CA PRO A 48 7.24 6.07 -6.74
C PRO A 48 6.20 7.15 -6.46
N CYS A 49 5.00 6.96 -7.01
CA CYS A 49 3.88 7.89 -6.86
C CYS A 49 2.59 7.18 -6.45
N GLY A 50 2.66 5.92 -6.12
CA GLY A 50 1.53 5.11 -5.70
C GLY A 50 1.94 3.68 -5.46
N SER A 51 0.95 2.81 -5.21
CA SER A 51 1.22 1.40 -4.92
C SER A 51 0.08 0.52 -5.43
N LEU A 52 0.45 -0.69 -5.83
CA LEU A 52 -0.49 -1.78 -6.04
C LEU A 52 -0.24 -2.83 -4.97
N VAL A 53 -1.28 -3.21 -4.24
CA VAL A 53 -1.22 -4.29 -3.25
C VAL A 53 -2.35 -5.27 -3.54
N VAL A 54 -2.01 -6.54 -3.75
CA VAL A 54 -3.01 -7.59 -3.97
C VAL A 54 -3.05 -8.49 -2.75
N ILE A 55 -4.23 -8.61 -2.13
CA ILE A 55 -4.42 -9.39 -0.92
C ILE A 55 -5.56 -10.39 -1.06
N GLU A 56 -5.49 -11.45 -0.26
CA GLU A 56 -6.61 -12.36 -0.03
C GLU A 56 -7.44 -11.82 1.12
N ALA A 57 -8.76 -11.71 0.93
CA ALA A 57 -9.68 -11.31 1.99
C ALA A 57 -11.04 -11.97 1.76
N ASP A 58 -11.84 -12.10 2.84
CA ASP A 58 -13.15 -12.75 2.79
C ASP A 58 -14.20 -11.89 2.08
N SER A 59 -14.03 -10.57 2.12
CA SER A 59 -15.00 -9.63 1.56
C SER A 59 -14.33 -8.31 1.21
N LEU A 60 -15.02 -7.50 0.42
CA LEU A 60 -14.57 -6.13 0.12
C LEU A 60 -14.40 -5.31 1.40
N GLU A 61 -15.30 -5.47 2.36
CA GLU A 61 -15.23 -4.76 3.64
C GLU A 61 -13.94 -5.13 4.41
N ALA A 62 -13.59 -6.42 4.43
CA ALA A 62 -12.36 -6.89 5.07
C ALA A 62 -11.13 -6.33 4.35
N ALA A 63 -11.14 -6.28 3.02
CA ALA A 63 -10.04 -5.71 2.23
C ALA A 63 -9.86 -4.21 2.52
N LYS A 64 -10.96 -3.46 2.59
CA LYS A 64 -10.92 -2.04 2.95
C LYS A 64 -10.38 -1.82 4.36
N ALA A 65 -10.79 -2.65 5.31
CA ALA A 65 -10.30 -2.55 6.68
C ALA A 65 -8.78 -2.80 6.77
N THR A 66 -8.27 -3.76 5.98
CA THR A 66 -6.85 -4.03 5.90
C THR A 66 -6.10 -2.85 5.28
N ALA A 67 -6.61 -2.31 4.17
CA ALA A 67 -5.97 -1.17 3.51
C ALA A 67 -5.87 0.06 4.43
N ALA A 68 -6.89 0.28 5.26
CA ALA A 68 -6.91 1.42 6.19
C ALA A 68 -5.84 1.33 7.29
N LYS A 69 -5.29 0.16 7.53
CA LYS A 69 -4.24 -0.06 8.55
C LYS A 69 -2.82 0.13 8.00
N ASP A 70 -2.66 0.26 6.69
CA ASP A 70 -1.35 0.47 6.10
C ASP A 70 -0.75 1.79 6.64
N PRO A 71 0.50 1.78 7.13
CA PRO A 71 1.16 3.00 7.59
C PRO A 71 1.14 4.14 6.57
N TYR A 72 1.17 3.84 5.27
CA TYR A 72 1.01 4.87 4.24
C TYR A 72 -0.36 5.57 4.36
N ALA A 73 -1.43 4.79 4.55
CA ALA A 73 -2.76 5.36 4.74
C ALA A 73 -2.85 6.17 6.03
N LEU A 74 -2.28 5.64 7.11
CA LEU A 74 -2.29 6.31 8.42
C LEU A 74 -1.47 7.61 8.41
N ALA A 75 -0.44 7.68 7.59
CA ALA A 75 0.39 8.89 7.44
C ALA A 75 -0.27 9.96 6.57
N GLY A 76 -1.37 9.63 5.92
CA GLY A 76 -2.06 10.58 5.04
C GLY A 76 -1.49 10.64 3.62
N LEU A 77 -0.78 9.60 3.21
CA LEU A 77 -0.21 9.52 1.87
C LEU A 77 -1.32 9.22 0.83
#